data_fc58f127cc75bbe9c40e8e848675ae27
#
_entry.id   fc58f127cc75bbe9c40e8e848675ae27
#
_cell.length_a   1.000
_cell.length_b   1.000
_cell.length_c   1.000
_cell.angle_alpha   90.00
_cell.angle_beta   90.00
_cell.angle_gamma   90.00
#
_symmetry.space_group_name_H-M   'P 1'
#
loop_
_entity.id
_entity.type
_entity.pdbx_description
1 polymer ?
#
loop_
_entity_poly.entity_id
_entity_poly.type
_entity_poly.pdbx_seq_one_letter_code
_entity_poly.pdbx_strand_id
1 'polypeptide(L)'
;MEKRTQQGKLTNLEIASFCSEMAMILKSGISSLEGVDLLREDAQTKAEKKLLDEIYQSVMDTGRLDQALEETKVFPEYLIRMTQIGEETGTLDEVMESLAEHYDREEAIRRSVRSAISYPLLMIGMMLVIIIILMTKVMPVFDQVFRQFGQEMTGFSRGILLAGNALSRYSAVFAVLLAVIVCAGIYFTKTESGRKKLYHIGSGFAFSRELKDKLSACRFAGGMSLALKSGLTPEQGMEFSENLIEDDDFRKKVAECKADMENGTDIAEALVKAGIFTGVYARMTSIAGKAGMMDEMMGRIADECEGEVDEKLSSMIAVLEPTLVIILSVIVGTILLSVMLPLLGIMSGL
;
A
#
# COMPACT_ATOMS: atom_id res chain seq x y z
N MET A 1 -14.98 35.70 -8.97
CA MET A 1 -13.87 34.94 -8.33
C MET A 1 -14.41 33.54 -8.01
N GLU A 2 -14.47 32.68 -9.00
CA GLU A 2 -14.88 31.28 -8.83
C GLU A 2 -13.76 30.50 -8.18
N LYS A 3 -14.09 29.80 -7.10
CA LYS A 3 -13.19 28.85 -6.46
C LYS A 3 -12.83 27.76 -7.48
N ARG A 4 -11.61 27.77 -8.03
CA ARG A 4 -11.01 26.60 -8.68
C ARG A 4 -11.05 25.46 -7.68
N THR A 5 -11.94 24.53 -7.89
CA THR A 5 -11.93 23.23 -7.22
C THR A 5 -10.60 22.61 -7.59
N GLN A 6 -9.71 22.41 -6.63
CA GLN A 6 -8.47 21.64 -6.82
C GLN A 6 -8.91 20.24 -7.29
N GLN A 7 -8.70 19.93 -8.56
CA GLN A 7 -8.78 18.58 -9.07
C GLN A 7 -7.70 17.80 -8.31
N GLY A 8 -8.12 16.87 -7.42
CA GLY A 8 -7.22 15.94 -6.77
C GLY A 8 -6.55 15.05 -7.82
N LYS A 9 -5.34 14.55 -7.53
CA LYS A 9 -4.68 13.55 -8.38
C LYS A 9 -5.61 12.36 -8.60
N LEU A 10 -5.61 11.80 -9.81
CA LEU A 10 -6.35 10.58 -10.15
C LEU A 10 -5.88 9.40 -9.30
N THR A 11 -6.78 8.48 -9.02
CA THR A 11 -6.44 7.20 -8.39
C THR A 11 -5.81 6.26 -9.41
N ASN A 12 -5.03 5.28 -8.96
CA ASN A 12 -4.44 4.27 -9.85
C ASN A 12 -5.52 3.56 -10.68
N LEU A 13 -6.70 3.31 -10.09
CA LEU A 13 -7.81 2.65 -10.78
C LEU A 13 -8.38 3.52 -11.92
N GLU A 14 -8.55 4.84 -11.68
CA GLU A 14 -9.01 5.77 -12.72
C GLU A 14 -8.00 5.89 -13.85
N ILE A 15 -6.70 5.89 -13.52
CA ILE A 15 -5.62 5.90 -14.51
C ILE A 15 -5.61 4.60 -15.32
N ALA A 16 -5.70 3.44 -14.65
CA ALA A 16 -5.73 2.13 -15.31
C ALA A 16 -6.93 2.00 -16.27
N SER A 17 -8.12 2.44 -15.84
CA SER A 17 -9.32 2.47 -16.70
C SER A 17 -9.10 3.32 -17.95
N PHE A 18 -8.66 4.57 -17.78
CA PHE A 18 -8.35 5.46 -18.88
C PHE A 18 -7.34 4.84 -19.87
N CYS A 19 -6.23 4.28 -19.36
CA CYS A 19 -5.21 3.64 -20.19
C CYS A 19 -5.77 2.40 -20.92
N SER A 20 -6.55 1.56 -20.23
CA SER A 20 -7.14 0.36 -20.83
C SER A 20 -8.13 0.68 -21.93
N GLU A 21 -9.00 1.66 -21.72
CA GLU A 21 -9.97 2.12 -22.72
C GLU A 21 -9.27 2.73 -23.92
N MET A 22 -8.28 3.61 -23.70
CA MET A 22 -7.45 4.17 -24.77
C MET A 22 -6.70 3.10 -25.54
N ALA A 23 -6.13 2.09 -24.86
CA ALA A 23 -5.45 0.97 -25.51
C ALA A 23 -6.38 0.20 -26.47
N MET A 24 -7.61 -0.11 -26.01
CA MET A 24 -8.61 -0.80 -26.85
C MET A 24 -8.98 0.02 -28.08
N ILE A 25 -9.18 1.32 -27.90
CA ILE A 25 -9.54 2.25 -28.98
C ILE A 25 -8.40 2.34 -30.01
N LEU A 26 -7.18 2.57 -29.54
CA LEU A 26 -5.99 2.67 -30.40
C LEU A 26 -5.70 1.37 -31.15
N LYS A 27 -5.81 0.20 -30.51
CA LYS A 27 -5.70 -1.12 -31.14
C LYS A 27 -6.72 -1.36 -32.25
N SER A 28 -7.88 -0.71 -32.16
CA SER A 28 -8.91 -0.74 -33.19
C SER A 28 -8.60 0.17 -34.40
N GLY A 29 -7.45 0.87 -34.39
CA GLY A 29 -7.02 1.78 -35.43
C GLY A 29 -7.67 3.16 -35.37
N ILE A 30 -8.34 3.48 -34.28
CA ILE A 30 -8.94 4.79 -34.01
C ILE A 30 -7.84 5.72 -33.47
N SER A 31 -7.84 6.99 -33.92
CA SER A 31 -6.84 7.98 -33.50
C SER A 31 -6.99 8.37 -32.03
N SER A 32 -5.90 8.88 -31.40
CA SER A 32 -5.95 9.37 -30.01
C SER A 32 -6.99 10.47 -29.80
N LEU A 33 -7.18 11.37 -30.80
CA LEU A 33 -8.18 12.42 -30.76
C LEU A 33 -9.61 11.86 -30.72
N GLU A 34 -9.94 10.95 -31.63
CA GLU A 34 -11.25 10.30 -31.67
C GLU A 34 -11.46 9.42 -30.43
N GLY A 35 -10.40 8.79 -29.93
CA GLY A 35 -10.42 8.01 -28.70
C GLY A 35 -10.83 8.84 -27.49
N VAL A 36 -10.19 9.99 -27.30
CA VAL A 36 -10.55 10.91 -26.21
C VAL A 36 -11.99 11.45 -26.38
N ASP A 37 -12.44 11.68 -27.64
CA ASP A 37 -13.82 12.12 -27.90
C ASP A 37 -14.84 11.05 -27.50
N LEU A 38 -14.58 9.76 -27.80
CA LEU A 38 -15.43 8.64 -27.40
C LEU A 38 -15.52 8.53 -25.87
N LEU A 39 -14.39 8.62 -25.18
CA LEU A 39 -14.37 8.59 -23.70
C LEU A 39 -15.13 9.78 -23.09
N ARG A 40 -15.03 10.95 -23.72
CA ARG A 40 -15.74 12.16 -23.31
C ARG A 40 -17.27 12.03 -23.46
N GLU A 41 -17.74 11.38 -24.52
CA GLU A 41 -19.16 11.10 -24.73
C GLU A 41 -19.74 10.13 -23.71
N ASP A 42 -18.95 9.12 -23.31
CA ASP A 42 -19.35 8.07 -22.34
C ASP A 42 -19.11 8.46 -20.87
N ALA A 43 -18.53 9.63 -20.61
CA ALA A 43 -18.18 10.09 -19.27
C ALA A 43 -19.38 10.08 -18.29
N GLN A 44 -19.24 9.35 -17.18
CA GLN A 44 -20.31 9.11 -16.21
C GLN A 44 -20.46 10.26 -15.20
N THR A 45 -19.40 11.03 -14.96
CA THR A 45 -19.40 12.11 -13.99
C THR A 45 -19.08 13.47 -14.63
N LYS A 46 -19.57 14.54 -14.01
CA LYS A 46 -19.25 15.91 -14.47
C LYS A 46 -17.76 16.25 -14.36
N ALA A 47 -17.06 15.66 -13.37
CA ALA A 47 -15.64 15.89 -13.17
C ALA A 47 -14.81 15.20 -14.25
N GLU A 48 -15.14 13.98 -14.57
CA GLU A 48 -14.54 13.18 -15.65
C GLU A 48 -14.77 13.85 -17.01
N LYS A 49 -16.01 14.22 -17.31
CA LYS A 49 -16.34 14.93 -18.54
C LYS A 49 -15.52 16.20 -18.72
N LYS A 50 -15.39 16.98 -17.63
CA LYS A 50 -14.58 18.20 -17.68
C LYS A 50 -13.11 17.93 -17.94
N LEU A 51 -12.55 16.89 -17.32
CA LEU A 51 -11.17 16.47 -17.53
C LEU A 51 -10.96 16.03 -18.98
N LEU A 52 -11.84 15.19 -19.52
CA LEU A 52 -11.79 14.71 -20.89
C LEU A 52 -12.04 15.84 -21.91
N ASP A 53 -12.88 16.83 -21.59
CA ASP A 53 -13.03 18.05 -22.41
C ASP A 53 -11.71 18.85 -22.46
N GLU A 54 -10.99 19.00 -21.34
CA GLU A 54 -9.68 19.67 -21.29
C GLU A 54 -8.64 18.92 -22.13
N ILE A 55 -8.57 17.58 -21.99
CA ILE A 55 -7.67 16.74 -22.79
C ILE A 55 -8.01 16.84 -24.29
N TYR A 56 -9.28 16.72 -24.64
CA TYR A 56 -9.75 16.79 -26.03
C TYR A 56 -9.36 18.10 -26.70
N GLN A 57 -9.57 19.23 -26.04
CA GLN A 57 -9.20 20.55 -26.58
C GLN A 57 -7.69 20.66 -26.79
N SER A 58 -6.90 20.19 -25.83
CA SER A 58 -5.43 20.23 -25.96
C SER A 58 -4.92 19.30 -27.06
N VAL A 59 -5.50 18.08 -27.24
CA VAL A 59 -5.15 17.19 -28.34
C VAL A 59 -5.57 17.80 -29.70
N MET A 60 -6.71 18.49 -29.78
CA MET A 60 -7.13 19.22 -30.96
C MET A 60 -6.13 20.32 -31.38
N ASP A 61 -5.59 21.02 -30.40
CA ASP A 61 -4.68 22.16 -30.63
C ASP A 61 -3.24 21.69 -30.92
N THR A 62 -2.76 20.66 -30.23
CA THR A 62 -1.35 20.21 -30.29
C THR A 62 -1.13 19.00 -31.19
N GLY A 63 -2.16 18.20 -31.42
CA GLY A 63 -2.06 16.89 -32.09
C GLY A 63 -1.39 15.81 -31.23
N ARG A 64 -1.10 16.09 -29.92
CA ARG A 64 -0.32 15.24 -29.05
C ARG A 64 -1.05 14.94 -27.73
N LEU A 65 -1.15 13.65 -27.42
CA LEU A 65 -1.80 13.19 -26.18
C LEU A 65 -0.92 13.44 -24.96
N ASP A 66 0.41 13.23 -25.05
CA ASP A 66 1.34 13.46 -23.95
C ASP A 66 1.26 14.89 -23.41
N GLN A 67 1.25 15.89 -24.28
CA GLN A 67 1.12 17.29 -23.91
C GLN A 67 -0.23 17.60 -23.29
N ALA A 68 -1.30 17.02 -23.83
CA ALA A 68 -2.64 17.19 -23.30
C ALA A 68 -2.74 16.62 -21.85
N LEU A 69 -2.15 15.47 -21.59
CA LEU A 69 -2.11 14.87 -20.25
C LEU A 69 -1.27 15.72 -19.27
N GLU A 70 -0.14 16.28 -19.73
CA GLU A 70 0.72 17.14 -18.93
C GLU A 70 0.03 18.43 -18.50
N GLU A 71 -0.72 19.08 -19.40
CA GLU A 71 -1.44 20.33 -19.14
C GLU A 71 -2.49 20.18 -18.03
N THR A 72 -3.12 19.02 -17.90
CA THR A 72 -4.11 18.75 -16.84
C THR A 72 -3.50 18.73 -15.44
N LYS A 73 -2.21 18.40 -15.29
CA LYS A 73 -1.46 18.28 -14.02
C LYS A 73 -2.05 17.25 -13.03
N VAL A 74 -2.92 16.36 -13.47
CA VAL A 74 -3.52 15.31 -12.64
C VAL A 74 -2.89 13.94 -12.88
N PHE A 75 -2.28 13.73 -14.05
CA PHE A 75 -1.58 12.50 -14.39
C PHE A 75 -0.16 12.47 -13.83
N PRO A 76 0.36 11.28 -13.46
CA PRO A 76 1.74 11.11 -13.01
C PRO A 76 2.73 11.39 -14.17
N GLU A 77 3.89 11.97 -13.83
CA GLU A 77 4.96 12.24 -14.79
C GLU A 77 5.41 10.98 -15.55
N TYR A 78 5.41 9.84 -14.88
CA TYR A 78 5.75 8.55 -15.47
C TYR A 78 4.83 8.19 -16.65
N LEU A 79 3.52 8.35 -16.49
CA LEU A 79 2.53 8.10 -17.54
C LEU A 79 2.75 9.06 -18.72
N ILE A 80 2.94 10.35 -18.46
CA ILE A 80 3.14 11.38 -19.49
C ILE A 80 4.37 11.03 -20.36
N ARG A 81 5.50 10.70 -19.71
CA ARG A 81 6.73 10.31 -20.44
C ARG A 81 6.55 9.05 -21.26
N MET A 82 5.88 8.04 -20.74
CA MET A 82 5.61 6.82 -21.49
C MET A 82 4.69 7.06 -22.67
N THR A 83 3.65 7.90 -22.50
CA THR A 83 2.77 8.34 -23.60
C THR A 83 3.56 9.05 -24.69
N GLN A 84 4.47 9.96 -24.31
CA GLN A 84 5.35 10.64 -25.25
C GLN A 84 6.17 9.63 -26.10
N ILE A 85 6.78 8.64 -25.45
CA ILE A 85 7.56 7.61 -26.13
C ILE A 85 6.67 6.81 -27.09
N GLY A 86 5.48 6.40 -26.64
CA GLY A 86 4.53 5.67 -27.49
C GLY A 86 4.09 6.46 -28.72
N GLU A 87 3.89 7.78 -28.60
CA GLU A 87 3.59 8.65 -29.74
C GLU A 87 4.77 8.80 -30.69
N GLU A 88 6.00 8.96 -30.16
CA GLU A 88 7.22 9.12 -30.97
C GLU A 88 7.62 7.82 -31.69
N THR A 89 7.37 6.66 -31.10
CA THR A 89 7.68 5.34 -31.67
C THR A 89 6.55 4.75 -32.49
N GLY A 90 5.32 5.29 -32.38
CA GLY A 90 4.14 4.74 -33.04
C GLY A 90 3.57 3.49 -32.36
N THR A 91 3.92 3.24 -31.10
CA THR A 91 3.49 2.09 -30.28
C THR A 91 2.58 2.52 -29.12
N LEU A 92 1.80 3.59 -29.32
CA LEU A 92 0.98 4.19 -28.26
C LEU A 92 -0.07 3.21 -27.70
N ASP A 93 -0.59 2.32 -28.53
CA ASP A 93 -1.55 1.27 -28.14
C ASP A 93 -0.93 0.25 -27.18
N GLU A 94 0.31 -0.21 -27.45
CA GLU A 94 1.05 -1.13 -26.58
C GLU A 94 1.46 -0.44 -25.27
N VAL A 95 1.85 0.83 -25.35
CA VAL A 95 2.20 1.65 -24.18
C VAL A 95 0.99 1.85 -23.28
N MET A 96 -0.18 2.19 -23.83
CA MET A 96 -1.40 2.36 -23.04
C MET A 96 -1.83 1.05 -22.38
N GLU A 97 -1.75 -0.09 -23.06
CA GLU A 97 -2.03 -1.39 -22.45
C GLU A 97 -1.08 -1.70 -21.29
N SER A 98 0.21 -1.50 -21.51
CA SER A 98 1.23 -1.75 -20.48
C SER A 98 1.12 -0.80 -19.29
N LEU A 99 0.69 0.46 -19.52
CA LEU A 99 0.38 1.41 -18.46
C LEU A 99 -0.87 0.98 -17.67
N ALA A 100 -1.89 0.47 -18.32
CA ALA A 100 -3.07 -0.08 -17.66
C ALA A 100 -2.68 -1.23 -16.72
N GLU A 101 -1.92 -2.21 -17.22
CA GLU A 101 -1.40 -3.32 -16.41
C GLU A 101 -0.57 -2.84 -15.21
N HIS A 102 0.29 -1.83 -15.44
CA HIS A 102 1.13 -1.26 -14.37
C HIS A 102 0.29 -0.61 -13.25
N TYR A 103 -0.70 0.22 -13.61
CA TYR A 103 -1.52 0.91 -12.61
C TYR A 103 -2.53 -0.02 -11.94
N ASP A 104 -3.02 -1.05 -12.60
CA ASP A 104 -3.83 -2.12 -12.00
C ASP A 104 -3.02 -2.89 -10.96
N ARG A 105 -1.77 -3.25 -11.27
CA ARG A 105 -0.84 -3.90 -10.33
C ARG A 105 -0.54 -3.01 -9.12
N GLU A 106 -0.23 -1.73 -9.33
CA GLU A 106 0.00 -0.78 -8.22
C GLU A 106 -1.24 -0.63 -7.32
N GLU A 107 -2.45 -0.67 -7.88
CA GLU A 107 -3.67 -0.62 -7.08
C GLU A 107 -3.94 -1.94 -6.34
N ALA A 108 -3.64 -3.09 -6.93
CA ALA A 108 -3.73 -4.39 -6.28
C ALA A 108 -2.78 -4.45 -5.06
N ILE A 109 -1.51 -4.12 -5.24
CA ILE A 109 -0.52 -4.03 -4.15
C ILE A 109 -1.01 -3.05 -3.06
N ARG A 110 -1.48 -1.87 -3.46
CA ARG A 110 -2.00 -0.86 -2.53
C ARG A 110 -3.19 -1.36 -1.72
N ARG A 111 -4.10 -2.08 -2.36
CA ARG A 111 -5.29 -2.67 -1.72
C ARG A 111 -4.89 -3.73 -0.71
N SER A 112 -3.96 -4.61 -1.07
CA SER A 112 -3.43 -5.67 -0.21
C SER A 112 -2.74 -5.10 1.03
N VAL A 113 -1.83 -4.13 0.86
CA VAL A 113 -1.18 -3.43 1.97
C VAL A 113 -2.19 -2.73 2.88
N ARG A 114 -3.19 -2.07 2.29
CA ARG A 114 -4.24 -1.40 3.06
C ARG A 114 -5.06 -2.39 3.88
N SER A 115 -5.45 -3.51 3.30
CA SER A 115 -6.21 -4.57 3.99
C SER A 115 -5.39 -5.16 5.13
N ALA A 116 -4.10 -5.43 4.90
CA ALA A 116 -3.18 -5.96 5.89
C ALA A 116 -3.03 -5.06 7.13
N ILE A 117 -3.19 -3.75 6.99
CA ILE A 117 -3.09 -2.79 8.09
C ILE A 117 -4.45 -2.52 8.73
N SER A 118 -5.53 -2.44 7.95
CA SER A 118 -6.85 -2.02 8.42
C SER A 118 -7.47 -3.05 9.37
N TYR A 119 -7.31 -4.35 9.07
CA TYR A 119 -7.89 -5.42 9.88
C TYR A 119 -7.28 -5.51 11.30
N PRO A 120 -5.95 -5.58 11.49
CA PRO A 120 -5.35 -5.54 12.83
C PRO A 120 -5.69 -4.28 13.61
N LEU A 121 -5.76 -3.13 12.96
CA LEU A 121 -6.12 -1.88 13.60
C LEU A 121 -7.54 -1.91 14.18
N LEU A 122 -8.49 -2.46 13.44
CA LEU A 122 -9.87 -2.65 13.88
C LEU A 122 -9.95 -3.63 15.06
N MET A 123 -9.22 -4.75 15.00
CA MET A 123 -9.15 -5.74 16.06
C MET A 123 -8.57 -5.16 17.35
N ILE A 124 -7.45 -4.42 17.26
CA ILE A 124 -6.84 -3.74 18.40
C ILE A 124 -7.80 -2.71 19.00
N GLY A 125 -8.47 -1.94 18.15
CA GLY A 125 -9.48 -0.95 18.60
C GLY A 125 -10.61 -1.61 19.38
N MET A 126 -11.15 -2.72 18.87
CA MET A 126 -12.22 -3.46 19.55
C MET A 126 -11.74 -4.09 20.87
N MET A 127 -10.52 -4.64 20.89
CA MET A 127 -9.89 -5.18 22.10
C MET A 127 -9.73 -4.10 23.18
N LEU A 128 -9.26 -2.91 22.82
CA LEU A 128 -9.13 -1.78 23.74
C LEU A 128 -10.48 -1.34 24.30
N VAL A 129 -11.54 -1.30 23.49
CA VAL A 129 -12.90 -0.98 23.96
C VAL A 129 -13.37 -2.00 24.99
N ILE A 130 -13.18 -3.29 24.76
CA ILE A 130 -13.55 -4.35 25.69
C ILE A 130 -12.80 -4.19 27.02
N ILE A 131 -11.49 -3.98 26.99
CA ILE A 131 -10.66 -3.78 28.19
C ILE A 131 -11.13 -2.54 28.97
N ILE A 132 -11.41 -1.43 28.28
CA ILE A 132 -11.91 -0.21 28.90
C ILE A 132 -13.26 -0.44 29.61
N ILE A 133 -14.19 -1.14 28.95
CA ILE A 133 -15.50 -1.48 29.54
C ILE A 133 -15.31 -2.35 30.79
N LEU A 134 -14.48 -3.40 30.72
CA LEU A 134 -14.20 -4.26 31.87
C LEU A 134 -13.61 -3.47 33.03
N MET A 135 -12.63 -2.63 32.80
CA MET A 135 -11.96 -1.86 33.87
C MET A 135 -12.86 -0.77 34.46
N THR A 136 -13.67 -0.08 33.63
CA THR A 136 -14.44 1.10 34.08
C THR A 136 -15.86 0.76 34.59
N LYS A 137 -16.44 -0.34 34.12
CA LYS A 137 -17.81 -0.74 34.48
C LYS A 137 -17.85 -1.99 35.34
N VAL A 138 -17.12 -3.03 34.93
CA VAL A 138 -17.21 -4.34 35.59
C VAL A 138 -16.44 -4.35 36.92
N MET A 139 -15.20 -3.88 36.92
CA MET A 139 -14.37 -3.89 38.15
C MET A 139 -14.95 -3.06 39.31
N PRO A 140 -15.54 -1.86 39.12
CA PRO A 140 -16.16 -1.13 40.23
C PRO A 140 -17.37 -1.83 40.83
N VAL A 141 -18.14 -2.58 40.04
CA VAL A 141 -19.27 -3.38 40.54
C VAL A 141 -18.76 -4.46 41.51
N PHE A 142 -17.70 -5.15 41.15
CA PHE A 142 -17.08 -6.14 42.03
C PHE A 142 -16.48 -5.52 43.28
N ASP A 143 -15.84 -4.35 43.20
CA ASP A 143 -15.36 -3.64 44.42
C ASP A 143 -16.49 -3.33 45.40
N GLN A 144 -17.66 -2.91 44.92
CA GLN A 144 -18.84 -2.69 45.76
C GLN A 144 -19.32 -3.97 46.43
N VAL A 145 -19.36 -5.09 45.70
CA VAL A 145 -19.74 -6.40 46.23
C VAL A 145 -18.75 -6.83 47.32
N PHE A 146 -17.44 -6.72 47.12
CA PHE A 146 -16.43 -7.07 48.14
C PHE A 146 -16.56 -6.23 49.41
N ARG A 147 -16.79 -4.92 49.29
CA ARG A 147 -17.00 -4.03 50.44
C ARG A 147 -18.26 -4.40 51.24
N GLN A 148 -19.31 -4.87 50.57
CA GLN A 148 -20.53 -5.36 51.25
C GLN A 148 -20.28 -6.62 52.09
N PHE A 149 -19.32 -7.45 51.69
CA PHE A 149 -18.87 -8.61 52.49
C PHE A 149 -17.78 -8.28 53.52
N GLY A 150 -17.52 -6.98 53.76
CA GLY A 150 -16.54 -6.54 54.76
C GLY A 150 -15.07 -6.81 54.36
N GLN A 151 -14.81 -7.11 53.09
CA GLN A 151 -13.46 -7.38 52.61
C GLN A 151 -13.03 -6.29 51.58
N GLU A 152 -11.74 -5.97 51.62
CA GLU A 152 -11.14 -5.08 50.62
C GLU A 152 -10.40 -5.92 49.53
N MET A 153 -10.49 -5.46 48.29
CA MET A 153 -9.65 -6.03 47.24
C MET A 153 -8.16 -5.81 47.56
N THR A 154 -7.39 -6.88 47.57
CA THR A 154 -5.96 -6.86 47.91
C THR A 154 -5.10 -7.29 46.72
N GLY A 155 -3.81 -7.00 46.79
CA GLY A 155 -2.82 -7.47 45.82
C GLY A 155 -3.07 -6.95 44.42
N PHE A 156 -3.01 -7.84 43.43
CA PHE A 156 -3.12 -7.53 41.98
C PHE A 156 -4.50 -6.95 41.60
N SER A 157 -5.58 -7.44 42.25
CA SER A 157 -6.95 -6.95 42.03
C SER A 157 -7.10 -5.45 42.37
N ARG A 158 -6.43 -5.01 43.44
CA ARG A 158 -6.40 -3.59 43.84
C ARG A 158 -5.64 -2.74 42.79
N GLY A 159 -4.55 -3.28 42.23
CA GLY A 159 -3.80 -2.61 41.14
C GLY A 159 -4.66 -2.39 39.88
N ILE A 160 -5.42 -3.41 39.46
CA ILE A 160 -6.34 -3.31 38.33
C ILE A 160 -7.47 -2.30 38.63
N LEU A 161 -8.03 -2.33 39.85
CA LEU A 161 -9.08 -1.40 40.27
C LEU A 161 -8.58 0.05 40.28
N LEU A 162 -7.38 0.31 40.81
CA LEU A 162 -6.75 1.64 40.79
C LEU A 162 -6.52 2.14 39.35
N ALA A 163 -6.05 1.26 38.48
CA ALA A 163 -5.90 1.56 37.06
C ALA A 163 -7.25 1.85 36.39
N GLY A 164 -8.29 1.05 36.69
CA GLY A 164 -9.66 1.26 36.20
C GLY A 164 -10.28 2.57 36.72
N ASN A 165 -10.07 2.92 37.98
CA ASN A 165 -10.55 4.17 38.59
C ASN A 165 -9.80 5.39 37.96
N ALA A 166 -8.49 5.29 37.74
CA ALA A 166 -7.73 6.32 37.03
C ALA A 166 -8.26 6.47 35.60
N LEU A 167 -8.49 5.34 34.90
CA LEU A 167 -9.08 5.32 33.57
C LEU A 167 -10.48 5.93 33.53
N SER A 168 -11.32 5.63 34.51
CA SER A 168 -12.67 6.22 34.68
C SER A 168 -12.61 7.73 34.96
N ARG A 169 -11.71 8.16 35.84
CA ARG A 169 -11.50 9.58 36.15
C ARG A 169 -10.99 10.39 34.97
N TYR A 170 -10.17 9.79 34.12
CA TYR A 170 -9.64 10.38 32.92
C TYR A 170 -10.30 9.81 31.64
N SER A 171 -11.53 9.33 31.75
CA SER A 171 -12.25 8.68 30.63
C SER A 171 -12.32 9.55 29.37
N ALA A 172 -12.52 10.86 29.55
CA ALA A 172 -12.48 11.82 28.42
C ALA A 172 -11.11 11.87 27.75
N VAL A 173 -10.00 11.84 28.51
CA VAL A 173 -8.64 11.85 27.98
C VAL A 173 -8.36 10.55 27.22
N PHE A 174 -8.80 9.39 27.77
CA PHE A 174 -8.64 8.10 27.10
C PHE A 174 -9.53 7.98 25.85
N ALA A 175 -10.76 8.51 25.88
CA ALA A 175 -11.61 8.59 24.70
C ALA A 175 -10.98 9.45 23.60
N VAL A 176 -10.41 10.60 23.97
CA VAL A 176 -9.66 11.47 23.04
C VAL A 176 -8.41 10.75 22.52
N LEU A 177 -7.64 10.07 23.40
CA LEU A 177 -6.48 9.30 22.99
C LEU A 177 -6.84 8.18 22.00
N LEU A 178 -7.92 7.44 22.29
CA LEU A 178 -8.44 6.40 21.40
C LEU A 178 -8.88 7.01 20.04
N ALA A 179 -9.62 8.12 20.09
CA ALA A 179 -10.02 8.84 18.89
C ALA A 179 -8.80 9.33 18.09
N VAL A 180 -7.76 9.83 18.76
CA VAL A 180 -6.49 10.23 18.11
C VAL A 180 -5.79 9.02 17.49
N ILE A 181 -5.73 7.86 18.15
CA ILE A 181 -5.14 6.64 17.60
C ILE A 181 -5.92 6.18 16.37
N VAL A 182 -7.26 6.17 16.43
CA VAL A 182 -8.12 5.80 15.30
C VAL A 182 -7.97 6.82 14.16
N CYS A 183 -8.03 8.12 14.47
CA CYS A 183 -7.81 9.18 13.46
C CYS A 183 -6.40 9.14 12.87
N ALA A 184 -5.37 8.87 13.68
CA ALA A 184 -4.01 8.67 13.20
C ALA A 184 -3.93 7.44 12.29
N GLY A 185 -4.54 6.32 12.67
CA GLY A 185 -4.63 5.12 11.82
C GLY A 185 -5.30 5.41 10.48
N ILE A 186 -6.44 6.12 10.49
CA ILE A 186 -7.14 6.55 9.27
C ILE A 186 -6.28 7.54 8.47
N TYR A 187 -5.60 8.47 9.13
CA TYR A 187 -4.70 9.43 8.48
C TYR A 187 -3.52 8.72 7.81
N PHE A 188 -2.88 7.77 8.49
CA PHE A 188 -1.76 6.99 7.96
C PHE A 188 -2.18 6.08 6.81
N THR A 189 -3.42 5.56 6.80
CA THR A 189 -3.92 4.71 5.70
C THR A 189 -4.45 5.50 4.50
N LYS A 190 -4.97 6.73 4.71
CA LYS A 190 -5.58 7.54 3.64
C LYS A 190 -4.67 8.59 3.01
N THR A 191 -3.61 9.05 3.71
CA THR A 191 -2.78 10.16 3.26
C THR A 191 -1.41 9.69 2.77
N GLU A 192 -0.98 10.17 1.59
CA GLU A 192 0.34 9.85 1.00
C GLU A 192 1.51 10.19 1.93
N SER A 193 1.46 11.35 2.59
CA SER A 193 2.47 11.78 3.56
C SER A 193 2.50 10.92 4.82
N GLY A 194 1.34 10.38 5.24
CA GLY A 194 1.22 9.45 6.35
C GLY A 194 1.87 8.10 6.05
N ARG A 195 1.65 7.58 4.83
CA ARG A 195 2.24 6.31 4.38
C ARG A 195 3.76 6.35 4.31
N LYS A 196 4.35 7.43 3.80
CA LYS A 196 5.81 7.62 3.78
C LYS A 196 6.41 7.58 5.20
N LYS A 197 5.74 8.19 6.18
CA LYS A 197 6.17 8.15 7.58
C LYS A 197 5.99 6.77 8.22
N LEU A 198 4.89 6.07 7.94
CA LEU A 198 4.67 4.70 8.43
C LEU A 198 5.71 3.73 7.84
N TYR A 199 6.04 3.90 6.57
CA TYR A 199 7.08 3.15 5.87
C TYR A 199 8.46 3.34 6.53
N HIS A 200 8.74 4.55 7.02
CA HIS A 200 10.00 4.87 7.71
C HIS A 200 10.04 4.36 9.16
N ILE A 201 8.91 4.40 9.89
CA ILE A 201 8.81 3.88 11.27
C ILE A 201 8.86 2.35 11.32
N GLY A 202 8.29 1.67 10.31
CA GLY A 202 8.35 0.21 10.17
C GLY A 202 9.75 -0.35 9.87
N SER A 203 10.72 0.48 9.48
CA SER A 203 12.05 0.03 9.03
C SER A 203 12.91 -0.66 10.11
N GLY A 204 12.50 -0.60 11.39
CA GLY A 204 13.22 -1.25 12.50
C GLY A 204 12.96 -2.76 12.67
N PHE A 205 11.97 -3.33 12.01
CA PHE A 205 11.66 -4.76 12.08
C PHE A 205 12.22 -5.49 10.87
N ALA A 206 12.98 -6.57 11.09
CA ALA A 206 13.60 -7.41 10.04
C ALA A 206 12.58 -7.87 8.98
N PHE A 207 11.35 -8.12 9.41
CA PHE A 207 10.23 -8.51 8.55
C PHE A 207 9.76 -7.40 7.59
N SER A 208 9.79 -6.15 8.03
CA SER A 208 9.46 -4.98 7.22
C SER A 208 10.49 -4.74 6.11
N ARG A 209 11.75 -5.12 6.34
CA ARG A 209 12.82 -4.98 5.35
C ARG A 209 12.64 -5.94 4.17
N GLU A 210 12.34 -7.22 4.46
CA GLU A 210 12.07 -8.22 3.40
C GLU A 210 10.87 -7.81 2.52
N LEU A 211 9.79 -7.30 3.13
CA LEU A 211 8.63 -6.83 2.39
C LEU A 211 8.95 -5.61 1.51
N LYS A 212 9.78 -4.68 2.02
CA LYS A 212 10.25 -3.52 1.25
C LYS A 212 11.10 -3.93 0.06
N ASP A 213 12.05 -4.83 0.26
CA ASP A 213 12.89 -5.35 -0.83
C ASP A 213 12.03 -6.01 -1.91
N LYS A 214 11.03 -6.82 -1.52
CA LYS A 214 10.09 -7.45 -2.45
C LYS A 214 9.24 -6.44 -3.21
N LEU A 215 8.66 -5.45 -2.52
CA LEU A 215 7.87 -4.39 -3.15
C LEU A 215 8.71 -3.59 -4.15
N SER A 216 9.96 -3.27 -3.80
CA SER A 216 10.88 -2.56 -4.68
C SER A 216 11.25 -3.40 -5.90
N ALA A 217 11.49 -4.71 -5.71
CA ALA A 217 11.75 -5.63 -6.81
C ALA A 217 10.55 -5.77 -7.76
N CYS A 218 9.33 -5.85 -7.21
CA CYS A 218 8.09 -5.91 -7.97
C CYS A 218 7.91 -4.64 -8.84
N ARG A 219 8.06 -3.45 -8.26
CA ARG A 219 7.96 -2.18 -8.96
C ARG A 219 9.06 -2.02 -10.01
N PHE A 220 10.28 -2.40 -9.68
CA PHE A 220 11.39 -2.37 -10.62
C PHE A 220 11.14 -3.28 -11.81
N ALA A 221 10.75 -4.53 -11.58
CA ALA A 221 10.47 -5.50 -12.65
C ALA A 221 9.31 -5.04 -13.53
N GLY A 222 8.22 -4.52 -12.93
CA GLY A 222 7.08 -3.96 -13.66
C GLY A 222 7.45 -2.75 -14.51
N GLY A 223 8.24 -1.84 -13.95
CA GLY A 223 8.77 -0.68 -14.70
C GLY A 223 9.68 -1.07 -15.86
N MET A 224 10.59 -2.03 -15.62
CA MET A 224 11.47 -2.57 -16.66
C MET A 224 10.68 -3.25 -17.77
N SER A 225 9.70 -4.09 -17.42
CA SER A 225 8.84 -4.74 -18.43
C SER A 225 8.12 -3.74 -19.31
N LEU A 226 7.50 -2.72 -18.68
CA LEU A 226 6.82 -1.66 -19.41
C LEU A 226 7.77 -0.92 -20.34
N ALA A 227 8.93 -0.50 -19.83
CA ALA A 227 9.91 0.24 -20.61
C ALA A 227 10.43 -0.57 -21.82
N LEU A 228 10.79 -1.83 -21.59
CA LEU A 228 11.31 -2.72 -22.64
C LEU A 228 10.25 -3.08 -23.69
N LYS A 229 9.01 -3.37 -23.29
CA LYS A 229 7.87 -3.60 -24.20
C LYS A 229 7.55 -2.36 -25.04
N SER A 230 7.81 -1.17 -24.52
CA SER A 230 7.64 0.10 -25.24
C SER A 230 8.83 0.46 -26.14
N GLY A 231 9.79 -0.46 -26.33
CA GLY A 231 10.93 -0.28 -27.22
C GLY A 231 12.08 0.56 -26.65
N LEU A 232 12.07 0.87 -25.36
CA LEU A 232 13.17 1.55 -24.70
C LEU A 232 14.38 0.62 -24.55
N THR A 233 15.58 1.22 -24.57
CA THR A 233 16.80 0.47 -24.25
C THR A 233 16.82 0.03 -22.77
N PRO A 234 17.57 -1.02 -22.43
CA PRO A 234 17.71 -1.45 -21.04
C PRO A 234 18.18 -0.35 -20.10
N GLU A 235 19.07 0.53 -20.54
CA GLU A 235 19.58 1.67 -19.78
C GLU A 235 18.47 2.69 -19.47
N GLN A 236 17.67 3.02 -20.48
CA GLN A 236 16.52 3.89 -20.33
C GLN A 236 15.47 3.25 -19.40
N GLY A 237 15.19 1.95 -19.58
CA GLY A 237 14.29 1.19 -18.73
C GLY A 237 14.70 1.20 -17.25
N MET A 238 16.01 1.10 -16.98
CA MET A 238 16.53 1.21 -15.61
C MET A 238 16.33 2.60 -15.00
N GLU A 239 16.56 3.66 -15.77
CA GLU A 239 16.34 5.03 -15.31
C GLU A 239 14.86 5.27 -14.99
N PHE A 240 13.96 4.80 -15.84
CA PHE A 240 12.52 4.88 -15.59
C PHE A 240 12.09 4.08 -14.37
N SER A 241 12.59 2.86 -14.24
CA SER A 241 12.20 1.96 -13.13
C SER A 241 12.73 2.45 -11.78
N GLU A 242 13.89 3.10 -11.74
CA GLU A 242 14.45 3.69 -10.51
C GLU A 242 13.51 4.74 -9.90
N ASN A 243 12.81 5.52 -10.72
CA ASN A 243 11.87 6.55 -10.26
C ASN A 243 10.62 5.97 -9.59
N LEU A 244 10.30 4.70 -9.80
CA LEU A 244 9.18 3.99 -9.16
C LEU A 244 9.53 3.44 -7.77
N ILE A 245 10.81 3.45 -7.39
CA ILE A 245 11.31 2.86 -6.16
C ILE A 245 11.36 3.93 -5.06
N GLU A 246 10.75 3.62 -3.93
CA GLU A 246 10.77 4.49 -2.74
C GLU A 246 11.89 4.14 -1.75
N ASP A 247 12.49 2.94 -1.87
CA ASP A 247 13.52 2.42 -0.97
C ASP A 247 14.92 2.84 -1.40
N ASP A 248 15.61 3.61 -0.53
CA ASP A 248 16.94 4.15 -0.82
C ASP A 248 18.02 3.06 -0.90
N ASP A 249 17.88 1.95 -0.16
CA ASP A 249 18.84 0.85 -0.20
C ASP A 249 18.69 0.06 -1.50
N PHE A 250 17.48 -0.11 -1.98
CA PHE A 250 17.24 -0.72 -3.29
C PHE A 250 17.73 0.18 -4.44
N ARG A 251 17.53 1.50 -4.35
CA ARG A 251 18.08 2.47 -5.33
C ARG A 251 19.60 2.38 -5.45
N LYS A 252 20.32 2.14 -4.34
CA LYS A 252 21.78 1.92 -4.38
C LYS A 252 22.13 0.71 -5.22
N LYS A 253 21.39 -0.41 -5.07
CA LYS A 253 21.59 -1.61 -5.89
C LYS A 253 21.36 -1.33 -7.38
N VAL A 254 20.32 -0.52 -7.71
CA VAL A 254 20.07 -0.10 -9.08
C VAL A 254 21.20 0.77 -9.62
N ALA A 255 21.73 1.69 -8.82
CA ALA A 255 22.87 2.51 -9.20
C ALA A 255 24.14 1.68 -9.43
N GLU A 256 24.42 0.68 -8.59
CA GLU A 256 25.51 -0.28 -8.78
C GLU A 256 25.33 -1.08 -10.09
N CYS A 257 24.10 -1.52 -10.38
CA CYS A 257 23.79 -2.23 -11.61
C CYS A 257 24.04 -1.35 -12.85
N LYS A 258 23.62 -0.07 -12.82
CA LYS A 258 23.91 0.90 -13.91
C LYS A 258 25.40 1.06 -14.14
N ALA A 259 26.19 1.23 -13.09
CA ALA A 259 27.63 1.37 -13.19
C ALA A 259 28.30 0.13 -13.80
N ASP A 260 27.83 -1.07 -13.45
CA ASP A 260 28.31 -2.32 -14.07
C ASP A 260 27.97 -2.40 -15.55
N MET A 261 26.78 -1.96 -15.96
CA MET A 261 26.37 -1.89 -17.37
C MET A 261 27.21 -0.88 -18.17
N GLU A 262 27.49 0.30 -17.61
CA GLU A 262 28.39 1.30 -18.21
C GLU A 262 29.81 0.75 -18.42
N ASN A 263 30.25 -0.21 -17.59
CA ASN A 263 31.52 -0.93 -17.74
C ASN A 263 31.44 -2.11 -18.73
N GLY A 264 30.29 -2.29 -19.42
CA GLY A 264 30.11 -3.29 -20.47
C GLY A 264 29.60 -4.65 -19.94
N THR A 265 29.12 -4.73 -18.69
CA THR A 265 28.48 -5.94 -18.18
C THR A 265 27.08 -6.07 -18.78
N ASP A 266 26.71 -7.29 -19.20
CA ASP A 266 25.35 -7.57 -19.67
C ASP A 266 24.30 -7.29 -18.59
N ILE A 267 23.14 -6.75 -18.99
CA ILE A 267 22.06 -6.37 -18.05
C ILE A 267 21.65 -7.53 -17.13
N ALA A 268 21.51 -8.75 -17.64
CA ALA A 268 21.10 -9.89 -16.83
C ALA A 268 22.15 -10.22 -15.77
N GLU A 269 23.43 -10.13 -16.11
CA GLU A 269 24.53 -10.35 -15.17
C GLU A 269 24.63 -9.22 -14.16
N ALA A 270 24.47 -7.97 -14.57
CA ALA A 270 24.51 -6.80 -13.71
C ALA A 270 23.36 -6.81 -12.67
N LEU A 271 22.14 -7.17 -13.08
CA LEU A 271 20.97 -7.29 -12.19
C LEU A 271 21.17 -8.36 -11.10
N VAL A 272 21.75 -9.51 -11.45
CA VAL A 272 22.03 -10.59 -10.52
C VAL A 272 23.19 -10.24 -9.60
N LYS A 273 24.26 -9.64 -10.11
CA LYS A 273 25.45 -9.23 -9.36
C LYS A 273 25.11 -8.14 -8.32
N ALA A 274 24.31 -7.16 -8.67
CA ALA A 274 23.83 -6.12 -7.76
C ALA A 274 22.82 -6.63 -6.71
N GLY A 275 22.38 -7.89 -6.83
CA GLY A 275 21.40 -8.48 -5.91
C GLY A 275 20.02 -7.84 -5.97
N ILE A 276 19.64 -7.32 -7.13
CA ILE A 276 18.28 -6.82 -7.41
C ILE A 276 17.33 -8.01 -7.43
N PHE A 277 17.69 -9.07 -8.14
CA PHE A 277 16.99 -10.35 -8.14
C PHE A 277 17.83 -11.44 -7.51
N THR A 278 17.19 -12.27 -6.67
CA THR A 278 17.83 -13.38 -5.95
C THR A 278 17.07 -14.69 -6.17
N GLY A 279 17.69 -15.82 -5.89
CA GLY A 279 17.03 -17.13 -5.91
C GLY A 279 16.46 -17.50 -7.29
N VAL A 280 15.15 -17.71 -7.38
CA VAL A 280 14.46 -18.09 -8.61
C VAL A 280 14.51 -16.97 -9.63
N TYR A 281 14.29 -15.74 -9.21
CA TYR A 281 14.28 -14.54 -10.09
C TYR A 281 15.65 -14.29 -10.71
N ALA A 282 16.76 -14.51 -10.00
CA ALA A 282 18.09 -14.43 -10.57
C ALA A 282 18.31 -15.43 -11.72
N ARG A 283 17.77 -16.66 -11.56
CA ARG A 283 17.85 -17.68 -12.62
C ARG A 283 16.97 -17.30 -13.82
N MET A 284 15.74 -16.80 -13.57
CA MET A 284 14.83 -16.33 -14.60
C MET A 284 15.48 -15.20 -15.42
N THR A 285 16.07 -14.21 -14.74
CA THR A 285 16.79 -13.08 -15.37
C THR A 285 17.95 -13.56 -16.20
N SER A 286 18.79 -14.49 -15.70
CA SER A 286 19.94 -15.05 -16.44
C SER A 286 19.50 -15.82 -17.69
N ILE A 287 18.37 -16.53 -17.65
CA ILE A 287 17.81 -17.24 -18.80
C ILE A 287 17.29 -16.23 -19.82
N ALA A 288 16.56 -15.21 -19.37
CA ALA A 288 16.00 -14.17 -20.21
C ALA A 288 17.07 -13.37 -20.99
N GLY A 289 18.18 -13.03 -20.32
CA GLY A 289 19.30 -12.35 -20.96
C GLY A 289 19.89 -13.18 -22.12
N LYS A 290 20.04 -14.49 -21.93
CA LYS A 290 20.54 -15.39 -22.98
C LYS A 290 19.53 -15.64 -24.11
N ALA A 291 18.23 -15.58 -23.81
CA ALA A 291 17.15 -15.80 -24.77
C ALA A 291 16.72 -14.53 -25.51
N GLY A 292 17.13 -13.34 -25.05
CA GLY A 292 16.68 -12.06 -25.59
C GLY A 292 15.21 -11.73 -25.27
N MET A 293 14.67 -12.30 -24.19
CA MET A 293 13.27 -12.17 -23.76
C MET A 293 13.17 -11.45 -22.41
N MET A 294 13.95 -10.38 -22.25
CA MET A 294 14.02 -9.67 -20.97
C MET A 294 12.71 -8.93 -20.64
N ASP A 295 12.02 -8.38 -21.63
CA ASP A 295 10.74 -7.67 -21.54
C ASP A 295 9.63 -8.55 -20.98
N GLU A 296 9.44 -9.75 -21.55
CA GLU A 296 8.44 -10.72 -21.09
C GLU A 296 8.80 -11.27 -19.70
N MET A 297 10.08 -11.56 -19.47
CA MET A 297 10.53 -12.12 -18.20
C MET A 297 10.41 -11.11 -17.05
N MET A 298 10.68 -9.83 -17.28
CA MET A 298 10.47 -8.77 -16.28
C MET A 298 8.99 -8.66 -15.91
N GLY A 299 8.08 -8.76 -16.87
CA GLY A 299 6.63 -8.81 -16.61
C GLY A 299 6.25 -10.00 -15.71
N ARG A 300 6.75 -11.18 -16.06
CA ARG A 300 6.49 -12.40 -15.29
C ARG A 300 7.07 -12.32 -13.86
N ILE A 301 8.27 -11.79 -13.69
CA ILE A 301 8.86 -11.55 -12.37
C ILE A 301 7.98 -10.57 -11.56
N ALA A 302 7.46 -9.52 -12.19
CA ALA A 302 6.58 -8.57 -11.53
C ALA A 302 5.30 -9.24 -11.00
N ASP A 303 4.66 -10.10 -11.82
CA ASP A 303 3.44 -10.83 -11.44
C ASP A 303 3.70 -11.83 -10.30
N GLU A 304 4.78 -12.59 -10.39
CA GLU A 304 5.15 -13.54 -9.33
C GLU A 304 5.51 -12.83 -8.02
N CYS A 305 6.25 -11.70 -8.10
CA CYS A 305 6.56 -10.87 -6.94
C CYS A 305 5.30 -10.30 -6.27
N GLU A 306 4.29 -9.89 -7.04
CA GLU A 306 3.00 -9.42 -6.51
C GLU A 306 2.32 -10.52 -5.69
N GLY A 307 2.25 -11.73 -6.24
CA GLY A 307 1.72 -12.90 -5.54
C GLY A 307 2.45 -13.19 -4.22
N GLU A 308 3.79 -13.11 -4.22
CA GLU A 308 4.59 -13.29 -3.00
C GLU A 308 4.37 -12.17 -1.96
N VAL A 309 4.16 -10.92 -2.40
CA VAL A 309 3.80 -9.81 -1.51
C VAL A 309 2.46 -10.09 -0.83
N ASP A 310 1.45 -10.51 -1.59
CA ASP A 310 0.13 -10.85 -1.08
C ASP A 310 0.16 -12.03 -0.09
N GLU A 311 0.91 -13.08 -0.41
CA GLU A 311 1.11 -14.23 0.48
C GLU A 311 1.80 -13.81 1.78
N LYS A 312 2.84 -12.97 1.69
CA LYS A 312 3.56 -12.47 2.87
C LYS A 312 2.66 -11.62 3.75
N LEU A 313 1.87 -10.71 3.18
CA LEU A 313 0.91 -9.88 3.90
C LEU A 313 -0.17 -10.73 4.57
N SER A 314 -0.71 -11.71 3.86
CA SER A 314 -1.71 -12.66 4.40
C SER A 314 -1.16 -13.49 5.54
N SER A 315 0.07 -13.98 5.41
CA SER A 315 0.78 -14.72 6.46
C SER A 315 1.00 -13.87 7.74
N MET A 316 1.29 -12.57 7.57
CA MET A 316 1.37 -11.64 8.72
C MET A 316 0.05 -11.54 9.48
N ILE A 317 -1.05 -11.37 8.76
CA ILE A 317 -2.39 -11.26 9.35
C ILE A 317 -2.73 -12.56 10.08
N ALA A 318 -2.46 -13.70 9.47
CA ALA A 318 -2.72 -15.02 10.03
C ALA A 318 -2.01 -15.29 11.37
N VAL A 319 -0.84 -14.70 11.60
CA VAL A 319 -0.11 -14.80 12.88
C VAL A 319 -0.59 -13.75 13.89
N LEU A 320 -0.94 -12.54 13.42
CA LEU A 320 -1.38 -11.46 14.30
C LEU A 320 -2.72 -11.77 14.98
N GLU A 321 -3.67 -12.38 14.26
CA GLU A 321 -5.01 -12.67 14.76
C GLU A 321 -5.00 -13.58 15.99
N PRO A 322 -4.40 -14.80 15.94
CA PRO A 322 -4.32 -15.65 17.14
C PRO A 322 -3.55 -15.00 18.29
N THR A 323 -2.50 -14.24 17.98
CA THR A 323 -1.69 -13.56 18.99
C THR A 323 -2.53 -12.53 19.77
N LEU A 324 -3.32 -11.71 19.06
CA LEU A 324 -4.21 -10.74 19.68
C LEU A 324 -5.31 -11.40 20.51
N VAL A 325 -5.89 -12.52 20.03
CA VAL A 325 -6.89 -13.30 20.78
C VAL A 325 -6.29 -13.89 22.06
N ILE A 326 -5.08 -14.44 22.01
CA ILE A 326 -4.38 -14.96 23.18
C ILE A 326 -4.14 -13.84 24.20
N ILE A 327 -3.62 -12.69 23.75
CA ILE A 327 -3.39 -11.53 24.63
C ILE A 327 -4.69 -11.10 25.32
N LEU A 328 -5.77 -10.96 24.55
CA LEU A 328 -7.07 -10.59 25.10
C LEU A 328 -7.58 -11.62 26.11
N SER A 329 -7.46 -12.92 25.77
CA SER A 329 -7.90 -14.01 26.67
C SER A 329 -7.12 -14.03 27.98
N VAL A 330 -5.80 -13.80 27.94
CA VAL A 330 -4.96 -13.69 29.14
C VAL A 330 -5.38 -12.49 29.99
N ILE A 331 -5.63 -11.32 29.37
CA ILE A 331 -6.07 -10.11 30.09
C ILE A 331 -7.43 -10.35 30.75
N VAL A 332 -8.40 -10.83 29.99
CA VAL A 332 -9.76 -11.10 30.50
C VAL A 332 -9.74 -12.19 31.56
N GLY A 333 -9.00 -13.28 31.34
CA GLY A 333 -8.82 -14.36 32.31
C GLY A 333 -8.19 -13.87 33.61
N THR A 334 -7.18 -13.01 33.54
CA THR A 334 -6.54 -12.40 34.70
C THR A 334 -7.52 -11.51 35.51
N ILE A 335 -8.35 -10.71 34.82
CA ILE A 335 -9.38 -9.89 35.43
C ILE A 335 -10.40 -10.79 36.13
N LEU A 336 -10.89 -11.84 35.50
CA LEU A 336 -11.85 -12.78 36.07
C LEU A 336 -11.26 -13.53 37.27
N LEU A 337 -10.04 -14.02 37.20
CA LEU A 337 -9.35 -14.66 38.32
C LEU A 337 -9.15 -13.70 39.51
N SER A 338 -8.86 -12.43 39.25
CA SER A 338 -8.72 -11.39 40.25
C SER A 338 -10.00 -11.17 41.05
N VAL A 339 -11.15 -11.48 40.45
CA VAL A 339 -12.47 -11.38 41.12
C VAL A 339 -12.85 -12.73 41.77
N MET A 340 -12.63 -13.85 41.10
CA MET A 340 -13.04 -15.16 41.55
C MET A 340 -12.24 -15.66 42.76
N LEU A 341 -10.92 -15.44 42.82
CA LEU A 341 -10.09 -15.91 43.92
C LEU A 341 -10.52 -15.37 45.30
N PRO A 342 -10.77 -14.07 45.47
CA PRO A 342 -11.30 -13.58 46.77
C PRO A 342 -12.71 -14.09 47.10
N LEU A 343 -13.59 -14.26 46.07
CA LEU A 343 -14.94 -14.82 46.31
C LEU A 343 -14.88 -16.27 46.84
N LEU A 344 -14.00 -17.10 46.29
CA LEU A 344 -13.75 -18.46 46.78
C LEU A 344 -13.20 -18.44 48.21
N GLY A 345 -12.33 -17.46 48.55
CA GLY A 345 -11.83 -17.28 49.90
C GLY A 345 -12.95 -16.95 50.93
N ILE A 346 -13.91 -16.13 50.51
CA ILE A 346 -15.09 -15.82 51.35
C ILE A 346 -15.96 -17.08 51.56
N MET A 347 -16.22 -17.84 50.50
CA MET A 347 -17.04 -19.07 50.56
C MET A 347 -16.37 -20.20 51.33
N SER A 348 -15.02 -20.28 51.30
CA SER A 348 -14.28 -21.31 52.04
C SER A 348 -14.02 -20.95 53.51
N GLY A 349 -14.23 -19.70 53.90
CA GLY A 349 -14.10 -19.22 55.29
C GLY A 349 -15.42 -19.23 56.07
N LEU A 350 -16.53 -19.62 55.40
CA LEU A 350 -17.80 -19.99 56.01
C LEU A 350 -17.85 -21.51 56.18
#